data_8d80b14bd378e09427b5d38dceb5a993
#
_entry.id   8d80b14bd378e09427b5d38dceb5a993
#
_cell.length_a   1.000
_cell.length_b   1.000
_cell.length_c   1.000
_cell.angle_alpha   90.00
_cell.angle_beta   90.00
_cell.angle_gamma   90.00
#
_symmetry.space_group_name_H-M   'P 1'
#
loop_
_entity.id
_entity.type
_entity.pdbx_description
1 polymer ?
#
loop_
_entity_poly.entity_id
_entity_poly.type
_entity_poly.pdbx_seq_one_letter_code
_entity_poly.pdbx_strand_id
1 'polypeptide(L)'
;RPEDYEEKKIETEDWCTILFRFEKGAIGCVNVSQVTAGRKNQQIIEISGSKCSMKWDSEDSNELWIGRREAYNQKVVKDPSLVEPKAKEVMGYPGGHVEGFPDTFKMQFHKFYQAIQKKDGGPVDYATFRDGVREMYLNDKVYESAQKRSWVKV
;
A
#
# COMPACT_ATOMS: atom_id res chain seq x y z
N ARG A 1 -33.10 -1.12 19.57
CA ARG A 1 -33.00 -1.21 18.09
C ARG A 1 -33.97 -0.17 17.54
N PRO A 2 -33.62 0.60 16.48
CA PRO A 2 -34.62 1.41 15.80
C PRO A 2 -35.74 0.50 15.27
N GLU A 3 -36.97 0.90 15.45
CA GLU A 3 -38.14 0.12 15.05
C GLU A 3 -38.36 0.10 13.53
N ASP A 4 -37.65 0.99 12.80
CA ASP A 4 -37.74 1.13 11.35
C ASP A 4 -36.39 0.82 10.68
N TYR A 5 -36.10 -0.46 10.45
CA TYR A 5 -34.99 -0.84 9.56
C TYR A 5 -35.49 -1.73 8.43
N GLU A 6 -34.89 -1.56 7.26
CA GLU A 6 -35.14 -2.39 6.10
C GLU A 6 -33.96 -3.37 5.93
N GLU A 7 -34.25 -4.66 5.85
CA GLU A 7 -33.23 -5.64 5.50
C GLU A 7 -32.89 -5.53 4.01
N LYS A 8 -31.60 -5.27 3.72
CA LYS A 8 -31.08 -5.26 2.36
C LYS A 8 -30.04 -6.37 2.21
N LYS A 9 -30.19 -7.14 1.14
CA LYS A 9 -29.17 -8.12 0.75
C LYS A 9 -27.91 -7.39 0.31
N ILE A 10 -26.78 -7.66 0.99
CA ILE A 10 -25.46 -7.19 0.58
C ILE A 10 -24.86 -8.25 -0.36
N GLU A 11 -24.44 -7.82 -1.53
CA GLU A 11 -23.87 -8.70 -2.56
C GLU A 11 -22.39 -8.44 -2.85
N THR A 12 -21.82 -7.43 -2.19
CA THR A 12 -20.38 -7.13 -2.26
C THR A 12 -19.60 -8.01 -1.28
N GLU A 13 -18.43 -8.41 -1.69
CA GLU A 13 -17.51 -9.20 -0.87
C GLU A 13 -16.93 -8.38 0.29
N ASP A 14 -16.86 -9.00 1.47
CA ASP A 14 -16.23 -8.43 2.67
C ASP A 14 -14.77 -8.86 2.82
N TRP A 15 -14.34 -9.85 2.04
CA TRP A 15 -13.00 -10.42 2.10
C TRP A 15 -12.57 -10.98 0.75
N CYS A 16 -11.29 -10.77 0.42
CA CYS A 16 -10.69 -11.26 -0.82
C CYS A 16 -9.23 -11.66 -0.59
N THR A 17 -8.80 -12.76 -1.19
CA THR A 17 -7.38 -13.13 -1.34
C THR A 17 -7.03 -13.22 -2.80
N ILE A 18 -5.95 -12.52 -3.18
CA ILE A 18 -5.47 -12.46 -4.55
C ILE A 18 -4.05 -13.03 -4.58
N LEU A 19 -3.79 -13.95 -5.50
CA LEU A 19 -2.46 -14.47 -5.79
C LEU A 19 -1.96 -13.88 -7.10
N PHE A 20 -0.71 -13.40 -7.11
CA PHE A 20 -0.05 -12.86 -8.28
C PHE A 20 1.16 -13.71 -8.68
N ARG A 21 1.34 -13.90 -9.98
CA ARG A 21 2.59 -14.37 -10.58
C ARG A 21 3.12 -13.28 -11.49
N PHE A 22 4.28 -12.78 -11.17
CA PHE A 22 4.92 -11.75 -11.97
C PHE A 22 5.76 -12.38 -13.09
N GLU A 23 5.87 -11.70 -14.22
CA GLU A 23 6.60 -12.17 -15.40
C GLU A 23 8.04 -12.60 -15.08
N LYS A 24 8.70 -11.88 -14.16
CA LYS A 24 10.08 -12.18 -13.73
C LYS A 24 10.19 -13.23 -12.63
N GLY A 25 9.12 -13.98 -12.35
CA GLY A 25 9.11 -15.12 -11.43
C GLY A 25 8.79 -14.81 -9.97
N ALA A 26 8.60 -13.55 -9.59
CA ALA A 26 8.12 -13.24 -8.24
C ALA A 26 6.68 -13.72 -8.05
N ILE A 27 6.33 -14.04 -6.81
CA ILE A 27 4.97 -14.41 -6.40
C ILE A 27 4.51 -13.41 -5.36
N GLY A 28 3.26 -12.99 -5.43
CA GLY A 28 2.65 -12.09 -4.46
C GLY A 28 1.31 -12.63 -3.97
N CYS A 29 0.94 -12.20 -2.77
CA CYS A 29 -0.36 -12.45 -2.17
C CYS A 29 -0.88 -11.13 -1.58
N VAL A 30 -2.13 -10.82 -1.84
CA VAL A 30 -2.83 -9.68 -1.22
C VAL A 30 -4.08 -10.20 -0.53
N ASN A 31 -4.25 -9.84 0.74
CA ASN A 31 -5.49 -10.05 1.48
C ASN A 31 -6.14 -8.71 1.75
N VAL A 32 -7.42 -8.59 1.42
CA VAL A 32 -8.26 -7.44 1.74
C VAL A 32 -9.43 -7.93 2.59
N SER A 33 -9.70 -7.26 3.71
CA SER A 33 -10.81 -7.64 4.60
C SER A 33 -11.44 -6.40 5.22
N GLN A 34 -12.76 -6.35 5.19
CA GLN A 34 -13.58 -5.34 5.89
C GLN A 34 -14.11 -5.86 7.23
N VAL A 35 -13.90 -7.15 7.53
CA VAL A 35 -14.55 -7.84 8.66
C VAL A 35 -13.57 -8.34 9.71
N THR A 36 -12.30 -8.03 9.61
CA THR A 36 -11.28 -8.45 10.58
C THR A 36 -11.42 -7.65 11.87
N ALA A 37 -11.94 -8.30 12.90
CA ALA A 37 -12.11 -7.67 14.21
C ALA A 37 -10.77 -7.19 14.79
N GLY A 38 -10.77 -5.98 15.37
CA GLY A 38 -9.59 -5.39 16.00
C GLY A 38 -8.67 -4.60 15.05
N ARG A 39 -8.79 -4.77 13.74
CA ARG A 39 -8.10 -3.92 12.75
C ARG A 39 -8.95 -2.71 12.40
N LYS A 40 -8.33 -1.54 12.28
CA LYS A 40 -9.07 -0.27 12.06
C LYS A 40 -8.91 0.28 10.64
N ASN A 41 -7.76 0.20 10.07
CA ASN A 41 -7.42 0.51 8.68
C ASN A 41 -5.96 0.12 8.45
N GLN A 42 -5.62 -1.08 8.88
CA GLN A 42 -4.24 -1.56 8.81
C GLN A 42 -3.85 -1.92 7.39
N GLN A 43 -2.69 -1.46 6.99
CA GLN A 43 -2.01 -1.89 5.78
C GLN A 43 -0.64 -2.46 6.14
N ILE A 44 -0.39 -3.71 5.77
CA ILE A 44 0.90 -4.36 5.94
C ILE A 44 1.50 -4.63 4.57
N ILE A 45 2.75 -4.26 4.39
CA ILE A 45 3.54 -4.61 3.19
C ILE A 45 4.75 -5.41 3.65
N GLU A 46 4.88 -6.63 3.13
CA GLU A 46 6.05 -7.48 3.36
C GLU A 46 6.65 -7.88 2.01
N ILE A 47 7.97 -7.71 1.89
CA ILE A 47 8.73 -8.08 0.69
C ILE A 47 9.86 -8.99 1.10
N SER A 48 9.87 -10.22 0.58
CA SER A 48 10.91 -11.22 0.85
C SER A 48 11.80 -11.41 -0.37
N GLY A 49 13.08 -11.13 -0.18
CA GLY A 49 14.13 -11.34 -1.18
C GLY A 49 15.12 -12.42 -0.79
N SER A 50 16.10 -12.67 -1.66
CA SER A 50 17.17 -13.64 -1.41
C SER A 50 18.11 -13.22 -0.26
N LYS A 51 18.32 -11.92 -0.05
CA LYS A 51 19.25 -11.38 0.94
C LYS A 51 18.57 -11.03 2.27
N CYS A 52 17.37 -10.47 2.22
CA CYS A 52 16.63 -10.04 3.40
C CYS A 52 15.13 -10.01 3.11
N SER A 53 14.33 -9.88 4.17
CA SER A 53 12.93 -9.52 4.10
C SER A 53 12.70 -8.17 4.77
N MET A 54 11.71 -7.43 4.31
CA MET A 54 11.32 -6.15 4.90
C MET A 54 9.83 -6.16 5.15
N LYS A 55 9.40 -5.65 6.30
CA LYS A 55 8.00 -5.49 6.66
C LYS A 55 7.73 -4.09 7.17
N TRP A 56 6.70 -3.46 6.64
CA TRP A 56 6.16 -2.20 7.13
C TRP A 56 4.69 -2.38 7.51
N ASP A 57 4.26 -1.66 8.55
CA ASP A 57 2.90 -1.69 9.07
C ASP A 57 2.40 -0.25 9.27
N SER A 58 1.24 0.10 8.72
CA SER A 58 0.66 1.44 8.85
C SER A 58 0.29 1.82 10.29
N GLU A 59 0.04 0.85 11.16
CA GLU A 59 -0.24 1.10 12.58
C GLU A 59 1.05 1.40 13.38
N ASP A 60 2.24 1.02 12.83
CA ASP A 60 3.58 1.35 13.33
C ASP A 60 4.40 2.08 12.25
N SER A 61 3.81 3.10 11.64
CA SER A 61 4.26 3.71 10.37
C SER A 61 5.70 4.24 10.37
N ASN A 62 6.27 4.55 11.53
CA ASN A 62 7.65 5.05 11.67
C ASN A 62 8.71 3.96 11.74
N GLU A 63 8.34 2.70 11.64
CA GLU A 63 9.23 1.58 11.84
C GLU A 63 9.25 0.65 10.62
N LEU A 64 10.44 0.18 10.29
CA LEU A 64 10.66 -0.85 9.27
C LEU A 64 11.38 -2.02 9.90
N TRP A 65 10.77 -3.21 9.85
CA TRP A 65 11.45 -4.43 10.24
C TRP A 65 12.25 -4.98 9.05
N ILE A 66 13.50 -5.37 9.32
CA ILE A 66 14.39 -6.01 8.35
C ILE A 66 14.83 -7.36 8.93
N GLY A 67 14.39 -8.45 8.28
CA GLY A 67 14.79 -9.82 8.59
C GLY A 67 16.02 -10.22 7.78
N ARG A 68 17.05 -10.73 8.45
CA ARG A 68 18.31 -11.16 7.82
C ARG A 68 18.53 -12.65 7.99
N ARG A 69 19.28 -13.28 7.05
CA ARG A 69 19.60 -14.72 7.13
C ARG A 69 20.78 -15.00 8.03
N GLU A 70 21.81 -14.17 7.98
CA GLU A 70 23.12 -14.41 8.63
C GLU A 70 23.48 -13.33 9.65
N ALA A 71 22.51 -12.53 10.08
CA ALA A 71 22.66 -11.49 11.08
C ALA A 71 21.37 -11.32 11.88
N TYR A 72 21.44 -10.57 12.98
CA TYR A 72 20.26 -10.22 13.76
C TYR A 72 19.25 -9.43 12.94
N ASN A 73 17.96 -9.68 13.16
CA ASN A 73 16.90 -8.84 12.64
C ASN A 73 17.02 -7.43 13.21
N GLN A 74 16.61 -6.45 12.43
CA GLN A 74 16.69 -5.05 12.78
C GLN A 74 15.31 -4.40 12.74
N LYS A 75 15.06 -3.48 13.66
CA LYS A 75 13.96 -2.55 13.63
C LYS A 75 14.56 -1.17 13.36
N VAL A 76 14.29 -0.64 12.18
CA VAL A 76 14.79 0.66 11.74
C VAL A 76 13.71 1.69 12.03
N VAL A 77 14.03 2.71 12.80
CA VAL A 77 13.13 3.82 13.09
C VAL A 77 13.36 4.95 12.08
N LYS A 78 12.30 5.59 11.66
CA LYS A 78 12.36 6.71 10.72
C LYS A 78 13.28 7.81 11.24
N ASP A 79 14.28 8.15 10.45
CA ASP A 79 15.14 9.32 10.66
C ASP A 79 15.50 9.94 9.29
N PRO A 80 15.01 11.16 8.99
CA PRO A 80 15.29 11.82 7.72
C PRO A 80 16.76 12.10 7.44
N SER A 81 17.62 12.03 8.46
CA SER A 81 19.07 12.20 8.28
C SER A 81 19.77 10.94 7.78
N LEU A 82 19.13 9.77 7.89
CA LEU A 82 19.72 8.46 7.59
C LEU A 82 19.10 7.77 6.36
N VAL A 83 18.09 8.37 5.74
CA VAL A 83 17.42 7.78 4.57
C VAL A 83 17.94 8.37 3.27
N GLU A 84 17.69 7.64 2.18
CA GLU A 84 17.99 8.10 0.83
C GLU A 84 17.29 9.43 0.51
N PRO A 85 17.93 10.33 -0.27
CA PRO A 85 17.40 11.67 -0.57
C PRO A 85 15.95 11.64 -1.07
N LYS A 86 15.59 10.69 -1.92
CA LYS A 86 14.25 10.55 -2.47
C LYS A 86 13.21 10.23 -1.41
N ALA A 87 13.55 9.41 -0.43
CA ALA A 87 12.67 9.12 0.70
C ALA A 87 12.53 10.33 1.63
N LYS A 88 13.62 11.09 1.83
CA LYS A 88 13.62 12.32 2.64
C LYS A 88 12.66 13.40 2.10
N GLU A 89 12.49 13.49 0.78
CA GLU A 89 11.58 14.46 0.15
C GLU A 89 10.12 14.34 0.61
N VAL A 90 9.70 13.15 1.05
CA VAL A 90 8.32 12.87 1.51
C VAL A 90 8.20 12.76 3.03
N MET A 91 9.27 13.06 3.77
CA MET A 91 9.27 13.11 5.23
C MET A 91 9.10 14.55 5.70
N GLY A 92 8.05 14.81 6.46
CA GLY A 92 7.71 16.17 6.91
C GLY A 92 8.23 16.51 8.30
N TYR A 93 8.67 15.52 9.09
CA TYR A 93 9.06 15.73 10.47
C TYR A 93 10.40 15.05 10.80
N PRO A 94 11.16 15.59 11.76
CA PRO A 94 12.41 14.98 12.23
C PRO A 94 12.18 13.61 12.88
N GLY A 95 13.26 12.89 13.13
CA GLY A 95 13.23 11.64 13.88
C GLY A 95 12.50 11.77 15.21
N GLY A 96 11.82 10.72 15.66
CA GLY A 96 11.03 10.72 16.89
C GLY A 96 9.63 11.34 16.78
N HIS A 97 9.27 11.95 15.66
CA HIS A 97 7.92 12.46 15.40
C HIS A 97 7.19 11.49 14.47
N VAL A 98 6.02 11.04 14.91
CA VAL A 98 5.19 10.08 14.17
C VAL A 98 4.58 10.74 12.95
N GLU A 99 4.73 10.10 11.79
CA GLU A 99 4.02 10.42 10.55
C GLU A 99 3.10 9.26 10.20
N GLY A 100 1.91 9.56 9.72
CA GLY A 100 0.91 8.55 9.43
C GLY A 100 -0.03 8.96 8.29
N PHE A 101 -1.24 8.43 8.31
CA PHE A 101 -2.24 8.59 7.27
C PHE A 101 -2.47 10.05 6.80
N PRO A 102 -2.62 11.06 7.68
CA PRO A 102 -2.80 12.44 7.23
C PRO A 102 -1.60 12.99 6.45
N ASP A 103 -0.39 12.55 6.81
CA ASP A 103 0.84 13.00 6.16
C ASP A 103 0.99 12.47 4.75
N THR A 104 0.44 11.30 4.45
CA THR A 104 0.42 10.75 3.07
C THR A 104 -0.36 11.67 2.13
N PHE A 105 -1.53 12.15 2.56
CA PHE A 105 -2.33 13.11 1.79
C PHE A 105 -1.62 14.44 1.64
N LYS A 106 -1.05 14.98 2.73
CA LYS A 106 -0.27 16.21 2.69
C LYS A 106 0.85 16.13 1.65
N MET A 107 1.60 15.04 1.64
CA MET A 107 2.71 14.86 0.70
C MET A 107 2.23 14.63 -0.74
N GLN A 108 1.13 13.93 -0.95
CA GLN A 108 0.53 13.77 -2.28
C GLN A 108 0.10 15.11 -2.86
N PHE A 109 -0.61 15.95 -2.09
CA PHE A 109 -0.98 17.29 -2.52
C PHE A 109 0.25 18.18 -2.75
N HIS A 110 1.27 18.07 -1.90
CA HIS A 110 2.52 18.82 -2.08
C HIS A 110 3.19 18.49 -3.43
N LYS A 111 3.33 17.21 -3.75
CA LYS A 111 3.88 16.74 -5.05
C LYS A 111 3.02 17.22 -6.24
N PHE A 112 1.69 17.15 -6.11
CA PHE A 112 0.77 17.64 -7.13
C PHE A 112 0.95 19.13 -7.40
N TYR A 113 0.96 19.97 -6.36
CA TYR A 113 1.18 21.41 -6.52
C TYR A 113 2.57 21.77 -7.02
N GLN A 114 3.60 21.04 -6.63
CA GLN A 114 4.93 21.19 -7.18
C GLN A 114 4.96 20.93 -8.70
N ALA A 115 4.26 19.91 -9.17
CA ALA A 115 4.17 19.62 -10.61
C ALA A 115 3.45 20.75 -11.38
N ILE A 116 2.38 21.32 -10.82
CA ILE A 116 1.70 22.49 -11.40
C ILE A 116 2.65 23.70 -11.51
N GLN A 117 3.46 23.95 -10.47
CA GLN A 117 4.39 25.07 -10.44
C GLN A 117 5.53 24.91 -11.45
N LYS A 118 6.03 23.70 -11.64
CA LYS A 118 7.12 23.41 -12.59
C LYS A 118 6.75 23.67 -14.04
N LYS A 119 5.49 23.44 -14.43
CA LYS A 119 4.94 23.67 -15.79
C LYS A 119 5.74 23.02 -16.94
N ASP A 120 6.60 22.05 -16.64
CA ASP A 120 7.53 21.46 -17.62
C ASP A 120 6.96 20.23 -18.32
N GLY A 121 5.77 19.75 -17.91
CA GLY A 121 5.15 18.55 -18.47
C GLY A 121 5.97 17.27 -18.25
N GLY A 122 6.95 17.32 -17.38
CA GLY A 122 7.83 16.20 -17.05
C GLY A 122 7.13 15.06 -16.29
N PRO A 123 7.84 13.96 -16.01
CA PRO A 123 7.28 12.85 -15.25
C PRO A 123 6.89 13.30 -13.85
N VAL A 124 5.71 12.88 -13.41
CA VAL A 124 5.19 13.20 -12.08
C VAL A 124 5.48 12.08 -11.09
N ASP A 125 5.61 12.45 -9.82
CA ASP A 125 5.94 11.54 -8.71
C ASP A 125 4.72 11.40 -7.78
N TYR A 126 3.54 11.22 -8.40
CA TYR A 126 2.25 10.92 -7.73
C TYR A 126 1.36 10.12 -8.66
N ALA A 127 0.34 9.43 -8.11
CA ALA A 127 -0.60 8.64 -8.88
C ALA A 127 -1.42 9.49 -9.85
N THR A 128 -1.49 9.06 -11.10
CA THR A 128 -2.21 9.73 -12.19
C THR A 128 -3.53 9.01 -12.51
N PHE A 129 -4.38 9.61 -13.35
CA PHE A 129 -5.57 8.93 -13.87
C PHE A 129 -5.23 7.66 -14.67
N ARG A 130 -4.04 7.59 -15.30
CA ARG A 130 -3.59 6.37 -15.97
C ARG A 130 -3.34 5.23 -14.99
N ASP A 131 -2.79 5.54 -13.82
CA ASP A 131 -2.59 4.56 -12.75
C ASP A 131 -3.95 4.08 -12.22
N GLY A 132 -4.92 4.99 -12.03
CA GLY A 132 -6.28 4.65 -11.65
C GLY A 132 -6.99 3.76 -12.68
N VAL A 133 -6.83 4.01 -13.98
CA VAL A 133 -7.35 3.12 -15.04
C VAL A 133 -6.75 1.72 -14.93
N ARG A 134 -5.44 1.63 -14.63
CA ARG A 134 -4.78 0.34 -14.45
C ARG A 134 -5.31 -0.39 -13.21
N GLU A 135 -5.56 0.30 -12.11
CA GLU A 135 -6.16 -0.29 -10.90
C GLU A 135 -7.56 -0.84 -11.19
N MET A 136 -8.40 -0.09 -11.88
CA MET A 136 -9.73 -0.57 -12.28
C MET A 136 -9.65 -1.81 -13.17
N TYR A 137 -8.72 -1.82 -14.12
CA TYR A 137 -8.48 -3.00 -14.97
C TYR A 137 -8.04 -4.22 -14.14
N LEU A 138 -7.16 -4.02 -13.15
CA LEU A 138 -6.75 -5.09 -12.24
C LEU A 138 -7.93 -5.64 -11.43
N ASN A 139 -8.80 -4.77 -10.92
CA ASN A 139 -10.00 -5.18 -10.20
C ASN A 139 -10.93 -6.03 -11.07
N ASP A 140 -11.16 -5.63 -12.33
CA ASP A 140 -11.93 -6.44 -13.27
C ASP A 140 -11.32 -7.82 -13.50
N LYS A 141 -9.98 -7.90 -13.58
CA LYS A 141 -9.27 -9.18 -13.74
C LYS A 141 -9.31 -10.05 -12.48
N VAL A 142 -9.28 -9.46 -11.31
CA VAL A 142 -9.48 -10.19 -10.04
C VAL A 142 -10.88 -10.80 -10.00
N TYR A 143 -11.89 -10.02 -10.34
CA TYR A 143 -13.27 -10.49 -10.42
C TYR A 143 -13.43 -11.60 -11.46
N GLU A 144 -12.89 -11.43 -12.67
CA GLU A 144 -12.88 -12.44 -13.73
C GLU A 144 -12.24 -13.76 -13.24
N SER A 145 -11.09 -13.67 -12.57
CA SER A 145 -10.37 -14.82 -12.01
C SER A 145 -11.23 -15.56 -10.98
N ALA A 146 -11.88 -14.84 -10.09
CA ALA A 146 -12.76 -15.40 -9.07
C ALA A 146 -13.96 -16.13 -9.70
N GLN A 147 -14.61 -15.53 -10.69
CA GLN A 147 -15.74 -16.14 -11.40
C GLN A 147 -15.33 -17.39 -12.18
N LYS A 148 -14.21 -17.36 -12.89
CA LYS A 148 -13.67 -18.47 -13.67
C LYS A 148 -12.96 -19.52 -12.81
N ARG A 149 -12.64 -19.22 -11.55
CA ARG A 149 -11.82 -20.05 -10.66
C ARG A 149 -10.50 -20.49 -11.33
N SER A 150 -9.87 -19.55 -12.02
CA SER A 150 -8.65 -19.80 -12.79
C SER A 150 -7.74 -18.58 -12.84
N TRP A 151 -6.47 -18.82 -13.18
CA TRP A 151 -5.54 -17.73 -13.47
C TRP A 151 -5.98 -16.97 -14.71
N VAL A 152 -5.95 -15.65 -14.62
CA VAL A 152 -6.18 -14.75 -15.77
C VAL A 152 -4.95 -13.92 -16.02
N LYS A 153 -4.69 -13.62 -17.28
CA LYS A 153 -3.57 -12.76 -17.67
C LYS A 153 -3.99 -11.29 -17.53
N VAL A 154 -3.05 -10.49 -17.03
CA VAL A 154 -3.20 -9.04 -16.82
C VAL A 154 -2.31 -8.28 -17.79
#